data_881fe0d8c6cabafda1fae3517da0db21
#
_entry.id   881fe0d8c6cabafda1fae3517da0db21
#
_cell.length_a   1.000
_cell.length_b   1.000
_cell.length_c   1.000
_cell.angle_alpha   90.00
_cell.angle_beta   90.00
_cell.angle_gamma   90.00
#
_symmetry.space_group_name_H-M   'P 1'
#
loop_
_entity.id
_entity.type
_entity.pdbx_description
1 polymer ?
#
loop_
_entity_poly.entity_id
_entity_poly.type
_entity_poly.pdbx_seq_one_letter_code
_entity_poly.pdbx_strand_id
1 'polypeptide(L)' 'MTEENDLEMLEELVNRGISLQREAKHKEAIVCFNKAISLDENMNGEADSNLLRLKNNSLMKLGRDE' A
#
# COMPACT_ATOMS: atom_id res chain seq x y z
N MET A 1 18.72 -12.26 5.92
CA MET A 1 17.88 -12.01 7.07
C MET A 1 16.96 -10.83 6.87
N THR A 2 17.52 -9.69 6.56
CA THR A 2 16.71 -8.50 6.35
C THR A 2 15.82 -8.58 5.14
N GLU A 3 16.28 -9.24 4.09
CA GLU A 3 15.52 -9.32 2.85
C GLU A 3 14.21 -10.07 3.03
N GLU A 4 14.26 -11.15 3.80
CA GLU A 4 13.05 -11.92 4.06
C GLU A 4 12.07 -11.12 4.90
N ASN A 5 12.59 -10.39 5.88
CA ASN A 5 11.73 -9.57 6.72
C ASN A 5 11.09 -8.45 5.92
N ASP A 6 11.83 -7.87 5.00
CA ASP A 6 11.31 -6.79 4.18
C ASP A 6 10.20 -7.29 3.28
N LEU A 7 10.37 -8.48 2.71
CA LEU A 7 9.35 -9.04 1.84
C LEU A 7 8.09 -9.35 2.62
N GLU A 8 8.23 -9.92 3.81
CA GLU A 8 7.10 -10.21 4.66
C GLU A 8 6.39 -8.93 5.07
N MET A 9 7.16 -7.91 5.40
CA MET A 9 6.59 -6.63 5.79
C MET A 9 5.83 -6.01 4.64
N LEU A 10 6.37 -6.11 3.43
CA LEU A 10 5.71 -5.60 2.24
C LEU A 10 4.35 -6.28 2.04
N GLU A 11 4.33 -7.61 2.16
CA GLU A 11 3.10 -8.36 2.00
C GLU A 11 2.07 -7.99 3.06
N GLU A 12 2.52 -7.83 4.30
CA GLU A 12 1.62 -7.43 5.37
C GLU A 12 1.02 -6.06 5.13
N LEU A 13 1.85 -5.13 4.69
CA LEU A 13 1.37 -3.77 4.43
C LEU A 13 0.32 -3.77 3.32
N VAL A 14 0.58 -4.52 2.26
CA VAL A 14 -0.37 -4.61 1.14
C VAL A 14 -1.68 -5.24 1.61
N ASN A 15 -1.60 -6.34 2.33
CA ASN A 15 -2.79 -7.03 2.81
C ASN A 15 -3.60 -6.16 3.76
N ARG A 16 -2.91 -5.45 4.66
CA ARG A 16 -3.58 -4.55 5.59
C ARG A 16 -4.25 -3.41 4.84
N GLY A 17 -3.56 -2.86 3.85
CA GLY A 17 -4.14 -1.79 3.05
C GLY A 17 -5.40 -2.24 2.34
N ILE A 18 -5.40 -3.44 1.77
CA ILE A 18 -6.57 -3.98 1.08
C ILE A 18 -7.72 -4.18 2.07
N SER A 19 -7.43 -4.71 3.26
CA SER A 19 -8.46 -4.88 4.28
C SER A 19 -9.06 -3.55 4.70
N LEU A 20 -8.21 -2.53 4.84
CA LEU A 20 -8.69 -1.20 5.20
C LEU A 20 -9.55 -0.61 4.11
N GLN A 21 -9.22 -0.87 2.85
CA GLN A 21 -10.05 -0.42 1.73
C GLN A 21 -11.44 -1.04 1.80
N ARG A 22 -11.51 -2.31 2.15
CA ARG A 22 -12.79 -3.00 2.27
C ARG A 22 -13.64 -2.41 3.39
N GLU A 23 -12.98 -1.89 4.41
CA GLU A 23 -13.67 -1.26 5.54
C GLU A 23 -13.93 0.22 5.29
N ALA A 24 -13.61 0.70 4.10
CA ALA A 24 -13.75 2.10 3.71
C ALA A 24 -12.86 3.03 4.51
N LYS A 25 -11.78 2.52 5.08
CA LYS A 25 -10.81 3.32 5.82
C LYS A 25 -9.69 3.72 4.87
N HIS A 26 -10.02 4.58 3.93
CA HIS A 26 -9.12 4.88 2.82
C HIS A 26 -7.89 5.66 3.22
N LYS A 27 -8.00 6.56 4.20
CA LYS A 27 -6.83 7.29 4.67
C LYS A 27 -5.79 6.35 5.25
N GLU A 28 -6.24 5.41 6.07
CA GLU A 28 -5.33 4.44 6.68
C GLU A 28 -4.77 3.50 5.64
N ALA A 29 -5.59 3.13 4.65
CA ALA A 29 -5.12 2.28 3.56
C ALA A 29 -3.99 2.96 2.80
N ILE A 30 -4.13 4.26 2.54
CA ILE A 30 -3.11 5.01 1.82
C ILE A 30 -1.80 5.03 2.61
N VAL A 31 -1.87 5.17 3.92
CA VAL A 31 -0.66 5.12 4.75
C VAL A 31 0.05 3.78 4.57
N CYS A 32 -0.71 2.68 4.59
CA CYS A 32 -0.13 1.36 4.39
C CYS A 32 0.48 1.23 3.00
N PHE A 33 -0.23 1.69 1.98
CA PHE A 33 0.29 1.59 0.62
C PHE A 33 1.52 2.47 0.40
N ASN A 34 1.56 3.66 1.02
CA ASN A 34 2.75 4.51 0.92
C ASN A 34 3.97 3.82 1.51
N LYS A 35 3.79 3.16 2.65
CA LYS A 35 4.90 2.43 3.27
C LYS A 35 5.31 1.26 2.38
N ALA A 36 4.34 0.55 1.81
CA ALA A 36 4.63 -0.57 0.93
C ALA A 36 5.37 -0.10 -0.32
N ILE A 37 4.95 1.02 -0.89
CA ILE A 37 5.60 1.57 -2.07
C ILE A 37 7.05 1.93 -1.77
N SER A 38 7.29 2.61 -0.65
CA SER A 38 8.66 2.98 -0.25
C SER A 38 9.53 1.75 -0.08
N LEU A 39 8.98 0.72 0.55
CA LEU A 39 9.72 -0.50 0.79
C LEU A 39 10.04 -1.20 -0.53
N ASP A 40 9.05 -1.27 -1.42
CA ASP A 40 9.24 -1.89 -2.72
C ASP A 40 10.28 -1.16 -3.55
N GLU A 41 10.26 0.17 -3.53
CA GLU A 41 11.27 0.96 -4.22
C GLU A 41 12.67 0.69 -3.69
N ASN A 42 12.80 0.55 -2.37
CA ASN A 42 14.08 0.25 -1.77
C ASN A 42 14.60 -1.13 -2.16
N MET A 43 13.69 -2.08 -2.31
CA MET A 43 14.06 -3.46 -2.64
C MET A 43 14.33 -3.65 -4.12
N ASN A 44 13.50 -3.06 -4.97
CA ASN A 44 13.51 -3.34 -6.41
C ASN A 44 13.82 -2.15 -7.29
N GLY A 45 13.99 -1.00 -6.71
CA GLY A 45 14.29 0.22 -7.47
C GLY A 45 13.06 0.95 -7.99
N GLU A 46 11.91 0.31 -8.00
CA GLU A 46 10.68 0.96 -8.42
C GLU A 46 9.49 0.25 -7.78
N ALA A 47 8.40 0.96 -7.68
CA ALA A 47 7.20 0.43 -7.05
C ALA A 47 6.39 -0.41 -8.04
N ASP A 48 5.72 -1.43 -7.53
CA ASP A 48 4.83 -2.28 -8.31
C ASP A 48 3.65 -1.45 -8.79
N SER A 49 3.29 -1.61 -10.08
CA SER A 49 2.13 -0.92 -10.64
C SER A 49 0.85 -1.24 -9.88
N ASN A 50 0.71 -2.46 -9.40
CA ASN A 50 -0.48 -2.85 -8.63
C ASN A 50 -0.60 -2.05 -7.34
N LEU A 51 0.53 -1.79 -6.68
CA LEU A 51 0.52 -0.96 -5.47
C LEU A 51 0.07 0.45 -5.78
N LEU A 52 0.57 1.01 -6.87
CA LEU A 52 0.19 2.35 -7.27
C LEU A 52 -1.30 2.42 -7.58
N ARG A 53 -1.82 1.40 -8.23
CA ARG A 53 -3.23 1.33 -8.56
C ARG A 53 -4.09 1.24 -7.31
N LEU A 54 -3.68 0.42 -6.35
CA LEU A 54 -4.41 0.29 -5.09
C LEU A 54 -4.45 1.61 -4.34
N LYS A 55 -3.32 2.30 -4.29
CA LYS A 55 -3.25 3.59 -3.64
C LYS A 55 -4.17 4.60 -4.34
N ASN A 56 -4.13 4.62 -5.67
CA ASN A 56 -4.97 5.55 -6.43
C ASN A 56 -6.44 5.29 -6.21
N ASN A 57 -6.85 4.03 -6.08
CA ASN A 57 -8.24 3.71 -5.79
C ASN A 57 -8.69 4.35 -4.49
N SER A 58 -7.86 4.28 -3.46
CA SER A 58 -8.19 4.90 -2.18
C SER A 58 -8.23 6.42 -2.29
N LEU A 59 -7.29 7.00 -3.04
CA LEU A 59 -7.29 8.44 -3.24
C LEU A 59 -8.56 8.90 -3.94
N MET A 60 -8.99 8.16 -4.94
CA MET A 60 -10.20 8.52 -5.67
C MET A 60 -11.42 8.45 -4.77
N LYS A 61 -11.49 7.45 -3.91
CA LYS A 61 -12.62 7.32 -3.00
C LYS A 61 -12.66 8.47 -2.01
N LEU A 62 -11.50 8.88 -1.50
CA LEU A 62 -11.42 10.02 -0.60
C LEU A 62 -11.87 11.29 -1.29
N GLY A 63 -11.47 11.48 -2.54
CA GLY A 63 -11.86 12.65 -3.28
C GLY A 63 -13.36 12.73 -3.51
N ARG A 64 -14.01 11.57 -3.68
CA ARG A 64 -15.44 11.53 -3.91
C ARG A 64 -16.24 11.81 -2.64
N ASP A 65 -15.70 11.40 -1.51
CA ASP A 65 -16.41 11.55 -0.25
C ASP A 65 -16.45 12.98 0.22
N GLU A 66 -15.63 13.81 -0.34
CA GLU A 66 -15.61 15.22 -0.02
C GLU A 66 -16.52 16.01 -0.94
#